data_3657c44084b5cc7dcca21a231b00dfd8
#
_entry.id   3657c44084b5cc7dcca21a231b00dfd8
#
_cell.length_a   1.000
_cell.length_b   1.000
_cell.length_c   1.000
_cell.angle_alpha   90.00
_cell.angle_beta   90.00
_cell.angle_gamma   90.00
#
_symmetry.space_group_name_H-M   'P 1'
#
loop_
_entity.id
_entity.type
_entity.pdbx_description
1 polymer ?
#
loop_
_entity_poly.entity_id
_entity_poly.type
_entity_poly.pdbx_seq_one_letter_code
_entity_poly.pdbx_strand_id
1 'polypeptide(L)'
;IEKAPLETYLGRATVVDLAQAFLDSKEKHLITIEDLRPSAEAIAATSRLLVKTGRWSDSAVFPDTIPVIAADVPGWLQKNGVKLLGLDLPSVDEIDSKSLQNHHALARAGIAIVESLDLIGVASGIYQFVALPLKIAGGDGAPMRAILWRE
;
A
#
# COMPACT_ATOMS: atom_id res chain seq x y z
N ILE A 1 13.40 -9.66 7.10
CA ILE A 1 12.12 -9.29 7.77
C ILE A 1 12.20 -9.43 9.29
N GLU A 2 13.01 -10.35 9.84
CA GLU A 2 13.14 -10.59 11.28
C GLU A 2 13.64 -9.38 12.10
N LYS A 3 14.25 -8.40 11.44
CA LYS A 3 14.77 -7.15 12.04
C LYS A 3 13.84 -5.95 11.81
N ALA A 4 12.70 -6.16 11.14
CA ALA A 4 11.77 -5.07 10.86
C ALA A 4 11.18 -4.52 12.18
N PRO A 5 11.15 -3.19 12.38
CA PRO A 5 10.54 -2.59 13.56
C PRO A 5 9.03 -2.87 13.58
N LEU A 6 8.53 -3.57 14.61
CA LEU A 6 7.13 -3.98 14.69
C LEU A 6 6.16 -2.79 14.75
N GLU A 7 6.60 -1.67 15.31
CA GLU A 7 5.84 -0.42 15.33
C GLU A 7 5.52 0.13 13.94
N THR A 8 6.24 -0.27 12.90
CA THR A 8 5.90 0.07 11.53
C THR A 8 4.57 -0.56 11.11
N TYR A 9 4.28 -1.76 11.60
CA TYR A 9 3.14 -2.59 11.21
C TYR A 9 1.96 -2.52 12.17
N LEU A 10 2.01 -1.65 13.16
CA LEU A 10 0.99 -1.49 14.19
C LEU A 10 0.69 -0.01 14.44
N GLY A 11 -0.58 0.37 14.51
CA GLY A 11 -1.05 1.71 14.85
C GLY A 11 -2.10 2.24 13.88
N ARG A 12 -2.32 3.56 13.90
CA ARG A 12 -3.32 4.18 13.00
C ARG A 12 -2.84 4.16 11.56
N ALA A 13 -3.76 3.88 10.64
CA ALA A 13 -3.55 3.92 9.20
C ALA A 13 -4.66 4.71 8.51
N THR A 14 -4.34 5.43 7.45
CA THR A 14 -5.31 6.09 6.58
C THR A 14 -5.59 5.19 5.39
N VAL A 15 -6.86 4.88 5.15
CA VAL A 15 -7.35 4.22 3.93
C VAL A 15 -7.77 5.29 2.94
N VAL A 16 -7.23 5.24 1.74
CA VAL A 16 -7.65 6.05 0.58
C VAL A 16 -8.30 5.11 -0.44
N ASP A 17 -9.59 5.31 -0.68
CA ASP A 17 -10.36 4.51 -1.64
C ASP A 17 -10.36 5.22 -3.00
N LEU A 18 -9.68 4.64 -3.96
CA LEU A 18 -9.57 5.08 -5.35
C LEU A 18 -10.37 4.18 -6.30
N ALA A 19 -11.15 3.22 -5.79
CA ALA A 19 -11.82 2.23 -6.63
C ALA A 19 -12.71 2.88 -7.70
N GLN A 20 -13.45 3.95 -7.35
CA GLN A 20 -14.30 4.65 -8.31
C GLN A 20 -13.48 5.31 -9.43
N ALA A 21 -12.36 5.95 -9.10
CA ALA A 21 -11.48 6.58 -10.09
C ALA A 21 -10.89 5.57 -11.09
N PHE A 22 -10.60 4.35 -10.61
CA PHE A 22 -10.15 3.26 -11.47
C PHE A 22 -11.27 2.56 -12.25
N LEU A 23 -12.52 2.60 -11.76
CA LEU A 23 -13.70 2.13 -12.49
C LEU A 23 -14.08 3.09 -13.62
N ASP A 24 -14.04 4.40 -13.38
CA ASP A 24 -14.41 5.44 -14.33
C ASP A 24 -13.41 5.55 -15.49
N SER A 25 -12.16 5.14 -15.29
CA SER A 25 -11.13 5.17 -16.34
C SER A 25 -10.39 3.84 -16.44
N LYS A 26 -10.72 3.06 -17.47
CA LYS A 26 -10.01 1.81 -17.77
C LYS A 26 -8.55 2.02 -18.16
N GLU A 27 -8.21 3.22 -18.63
CA GLU A 27 -6.85 3.61 -19.03
C GLU A 27 -6.00 4.10 -17.85
N LYS A 28 -6.61 4.30 -16.68
CA LYS A 28 -5.86 4.70 -15.48
C LYS A 28 -5.01 3.52 -14.98
N HIS A 29 -3.70 3.67 -15.10
CA HIS A 29 -2.71 2.65 -14.69
C HIS A 29 -1.77 3.14 -13.58
N LEU A 30 -1.91 4.42 -13.14
CA LEU A 30 -1.04 5.00 -12.13
C LEU A 30 -1.85 5.48 -10.92
N ILE A 31 -1.31 5.23 -9.74
CA ILE A 31 -1.66 5.90 -8.49
C ILE A 31 -0.74 7.12 -8.39
N THR A 32 -1.30 8.32 -8.44
CA THR A 32 -0.55 9.57 -8.52
C THR A 32 -0.59 10.37 -7.21
N ILE A 33 0.25 11.39 -7.09
CA ILE A 33 0.19 12.33 -5.96
C ILE A 33 -1.16 13.05 -5.93
N GLU A 34 -1.74 13.38 -7.08
CA GLU A 34 -3.05 14.03 -7.19
C GLU A 34 -4.17 13.19 -6.58
N ASP A 35 -4.09 11.86 -6.73
CA ASP A 35 -5.05 10.93 -6.12
C ASP A 35 -4.94 10.93 -4.59
N LEU A 36 -3.75 11.09 -4.05
CA LEU A 36 -3.45 11.02 -2.62
C LEU A 36 -3.55 12.36 -1.90
N ARG A 37 -3.37 13.47 -2.63
CA ARG A 37 -3.33 14.83 -2.09
C ARG A 37 -4.56 15.22 -1.26
N PRO A 38 -5.81 14.86 -1.63
CA PRO A 38 -6.98 15.17 -0.81
C PRO A 38 -6.92 14.61 0.61
N SER A 39 -6.13 13.52 0.82
CA SER A 39 -5.96 12.86 2.11
C SER A 39 -4.60 13.14 2.77
N ALA A 40 -3.81 14.10 2.27
CA ALA A 40 -2.42 14.33 2.68
C ALA A 40 -2.27 14.57 4.19
N GLU A 41 -3.16 15.37 4.80
CA GLU A 41 -3.15 15.64 6.24
C GLU A 41 -3.39 14.36 7.06
N ALA A 42 -4.37 13.57 6.69
CA ALA A 42 -4.67 12.29 7.36
C ALA A 42 -3.52 11.29 7.19
N ILE A 43 -2.92 11.23 6.00
CA ILE A 43 -1.74 10.39 5.70
C ILE A 43 -0.57 10.76 6.60
N ALA A 44 -0.23 12.05 6.70
CA ALA A 44 0.84 12.53 7.55
C ALA A 44 0.57 12.24 9.04
N ALA A 45 -0.67 12.36 9.48
CA ALA A 45 -1.06 12.14 10.89
C ALA A 45 -0.99 10.66 11.31
N THR A 46 -1.05 9.70 10.37
CA THR A 46 -1.06 8.27 10.69
C THR A 46 0.25 7.56 10.34
N SER A 47 1.05 8.12 9.44
CA SER A 47 2.30 7.54 8.91
C SER A 47 2.14 6.17 8.24
N ARG A 48 0.92 5.69 8.04
CA ARG A 48 0.58 4.46 7.32
C ARG A 48 -0.53 4.75 6.34
N LEU A 49 -0.28 4.43 5.08
CA LEU A 49 -1.22 4.61 3.98
C LEU A 49 -1.65 3.26 3.44
N LEU A 50 -2.95 3.03 3.35
CA LEU A 50 -3.52 1.89 2.65
C LEU A 50 -4.32 2.42 1.46
N VAL A 51 -3.99 1.95 0.26
CA VAL A 51 -4.65 2.36 -0.98
C VAL A 51 -5.51 1.22 -1.50
N LYS A 52 -6.79 1.51 -1.67
CA LYS A 52 -7.76 0.61 -2.28
C LYS A 52 -7.98 1.03 -3.72
N THR A 53 -7.64 0.16 -4.66
CA THR A 53 -7.84 0.38 -6.09
C THR A 53 -9.08 -0.35 -6.63
N GLY A 54 -9.50 -1.43 -5.99
CA GLY A 54 -10.58 -2.32 -6.45
C GLY A 54 -10.23 -3.08 -7.74
N ARG A 55 -8.97 -3.06 -8.18
CA ARG A 55 -8.54 -3.65 -9.47
C ARG A 55 -8.24 -5.14 -9.40
N TRP A 56 -8.11 -5.68 -8.22
CA TRP A 56 -7.93 -7.11 -7.98
C TRP A 56 -8.96 -7.59 -6.95
N SER A 57 -10.18 -7.88 -7.44
CA SER A 57 -11.32 -8.27 -6.60
C SER A 57 -11.44 -9.78 -6.40
N ASP A 58 -10.79 -10.58 -7.25
CA ASP A 58 -10.77 -12.04 -7.16
C ASP A 58 -9.33 -12.52 -6.94
N SER A 59 -8.97 -12.79 -5.69
CA SER A 59 -7.63 -13.27 -5.32
C SER A 59 -7.33 -14.71 -5.78
N ALA A 60 -8.33 -15.45 -6.26
CA ALA A 60 -8.11 -16.78 -6.86
C ALA A 60 -7.54 -16.69 -8.28
N VAL A 61 -7.67 -15.53 -8.94
CA VAL A 61 -7.15 -15.31 -10.29
C VAL A 61 -6.07 -14.24 -10.24
N PHE A 62 -4.82 -14.62 -10.56
CA PHE A 62 -3.73 -13.65 -10.59
C PHE A 62 -3.88 -12.71 -11.80
N PRO A 63 -3.78 -11.39 -11.63
CA PRO A 63 -4.03 -10.43 -12.70
C PRO A 63 -2.87 -10.36 -13.70
N ASP A 64 -3.16 -10.17 -14.99
CA ASP A 64 -2.15 -9.95 -16.02
C ASP A 64 -1.51 -8.55 -15.93
N THR A 65 -2.30 -7.56 -15.50
CA THR A 65 -1.87 -6.16 -15.35
C THR A 65 -2.50 -5.54 -14.11
N ILE A 66 -1.77 -4.64 -13.48
CA ILE A 66 -2.22 -3.89 -12.30
C ILE A 66 -1.85 -2.41 -12.43
N PRO A 67 -2.57 -1.51 -11.74
CA PRO A 67 -2.07 -0.17 -11.51
C PRO A 67 -0.81 -0.20 -10.65
N VAL A 68 0.11 0.73 -10.91
CA VAL A 68 1.32 0.90 -10.11
C VAL A 68 1.40 2.32 -9.57
N ILE A 69 2.26 2.58 -8.59
CA ILE A 69 2.50 3.94 -8.10
C ILE A 69 3.37 4.72 -9.09
N ALA A 70 3.06 6.00 -9.30
CA ALA A 70 3.89 6.89 -10.12
C ALA A 70 5.27 7.09 -9.47
N ALA A 71 6.30 7.33 -10.29
CA ALA A 71 7.69 7.38 -9.86
C ALA A 71 8.03 8.45 -8.81
N ASP A 72 7.23 9.50 -8.71
CA ASP A 72 7.37 10.60 -7.74
C ASP A 72 6.65 10.34 -6.41
N VAL A 73 5.75 9.36 -6.35
CA VAL A 73 4.97 9.02 -5.16
C VAL A 73 5.85 8.59 -3.98
N PRO A 74 6.87 7.72 -4.10
CA PRO A 74 7.71 7.35 -2.96
C PRO A 74 8.37 8.55 -2.27
N GLY A 75 8.89 9.50 -3.04
CA GLY A 75 9.48 10.73 -2.50
C GLY A 75 8.46 11.64 -1.81
N TRP A 76 7.25 11.71 -2.33
CA TRP A 76 6.15 12.45 -1.70
C TRP A 76 5.69 11.79 -0.40
N LEU A 77 5.55 10.47 -0.38
CA LEU A 77 5.19 9.71 0.83
C LEU A 77 6.24 9.90 1.93
N GLN A 78 7.53 9.84 1.59
CA GLN A 78 8.62 10.08 2.53
C GLN A 78 8.56 11.48 3.16
N LYS A 79 8.32 12.52 2.34
CA LYS A 79 8.16 13.92 2.81
C LYS A 79 6.96 14.08 3.75
N ASN A 80 5.92 13.26 3.61
CA ASN A 80 4.75 13.25 4.48
C ASN A 80 4.88 12.28 5.67
N GLY A 81 6.08 11.76 5.94
CA GLY A 81 6.37 10.93 7.10
C GLY A 81 5.78 9.52 7.04
N VAL A 82 5.39 9.04 5.85
CA VAL A 82 4.86 7.69 5.69
C VAL A 82 5.95 6.66 5.92
N LYS A 83 5.64 5.63 6.70
CA LYS A 83 6.53 4.51 7.05
C LYS A 83 6.05 3.18 6.47
N LEU A 84 4.78 3.11 6.05
CA LEU A 84 4.20 1.91 5.45
C LEU A 84 3.19 2.30 4.38
N LEU A 85 3.32 1.65 3.22
CA LEU A 85 2.34 1.65 2.14
C LEU A 85 1.73 0.27 2.01
N GLY A 86 0.40 0.17 2.10
CA GLY A 86 -0.37 -1.04 1.82
C GLY A 86 -1.23 -0.88 0.57
N LEU A 87 -1.43 -1.97 -0.17
CA LEU A 87 -2.22 -1.99 -1.40
C LEU A 87 -3.08 -3.26 -1.47
N ASP A 88 -4.24 -3.13 -2.10
CA ASP A 88 -5.08 -4.26 -2.51
C ASP A 88 -4.62 -4.91 -3.84
N LEU A 89 -3.33 -4.77 -4.15
CA LEU A 89 -2.68 -5.27 -5.36
C LEU A 89 -1.57 -6.25 -5.00
N PRO A 90 -1.25 -7.22 -5.88
CA PRO A 90 -0.22 -8.22 -5.61
C PRO A 90 1.21 -7.67 -5.71
N SER A 91 1.38 -6.44 -6.22
CA SER A 91 2.69 -5.78 -6.31
C SER A 91 2.55 -4.24 -6.38
N VAL A 92 3.61 -3.53 -5.99
CA VAL A 92 3.79 -2.08 -6.22
C VAL A 92 4.42 -1.79 -7.59
N ASP A 93 5.00 -2.81 -8.24
CA ASP A 93 5.54 -2.76 -9.60
C ASP A 93 4.62 -3.53 -10.57
N GLU A 94 4.83 -3.33 -11.88
CA GLU A 94 4.15 -4.12 -12.91
C GLU A 94 4.47 -5.61 -12.74
N ILE A 95 3.53 -6.48 -13.12
CA ILE A 95 3.61 -7.93 -12.89
C ILE A 95 4.83 -8.57 -13.53
N ASP A 96 5.24 -8.10 -14.70
CA ASP A 96 6.40 -8.61 -15.44
C ASP A 96 7.71 -7.83 -15.16
N SER A 97 7.67 -6.87 -14.23
CA SER A 97 8.82 -6.03 -13.88
C SER A 97 10.00 -6.89 -13.43
N LYS A 98 11.17 -6.69 -14.05
CA LYS A 98 12.44 -7.31 -13.66
C LYS A 98 13.31 -6.38 -12.81
N SER A 99 13.04 -5.08 -12.87
CA SER A 99 13.85 -4.05 -12.22
C SER A 99 13.30 -3.61 -10.86
N LEU A 100 12.04 -3.94 -10.53
CA LEU A 100 11.38 -3.64 -9.26
C LEU A 100 11.59 -2.19 -8.79
N GLN A 101 11.40 -1.23 -9.69
CA GLN A 101 11.76 0.17 -9.48
C GLN A 101 11.04 0.80 -8.30
N ASN A 102 9.74 0.50 -8.14
CA ASN A 102 8.94 1.03 -7.04
C ASN A 102 9.31 0.37 -5.71
N HIS A 103 9.57 -0.94 -5.68
CA HIS A 103 10.11 -1.61 -4.49
C HIS A 103 11.40 -0.93 -4.04
N HIS A 104 12.36 -0.72 -4.96
CA HIS A 104 13.61 -0.08 -4.64
C HIS A 104 13.45 1.40 -4.22
N ALA A 105 12.52 2.13 -4.84
CA ALA A 105 12.25 3.51 -4.47
C ALA A 105 11.65 3.63 -3.07
N LEU A 106 10.66 2.78 -2.73
CA LEU A 106 10.06 2.72 -1.41
C LEU A 106 11.07 2.28 -0.35
N ALA A 107 11.90 1.27 -0.64
CA ALA A 107 12.96 0.83 0.27
C ALA A 107 13.98 1.96 0.56
N ARG A 108 14.42 2.70 -0.47
CA ARG A 108 15.29 3.87 -0.28
C ARG A 108 14.63 4.99 0.53
N ALA A 109 13.31 5.13 0.41
CA ALA A 109 12.52 6.07 1.20
C ALA A 109 12.26 5.61 2.64
N GLY A 110 12.65 4.39 3.01
CA GLY A 110 12.41 3.78 4.33
C GLY A 110 10.95 3.40 4.55
N ILE A 111 10.22 3.08 3.48
CA ILE A 111 8.79 2.76 3.51
C ILE A 111 8.64 1.24 3.35
N ALA A 112 8.03 0.60 4.36
CA ALA A 112 7.64 -0.81 4.28
C ALA A 112 6.45 -0.98 3.33
N ILE A 113 6.38 -2.15 2.68
CA ILE A 113 5.33 -2.48 1.72
C ILE A 113 4.49 -3.62 2.29
N VAL A 114 3.15 -3.51 2.14
CA VAL A 114 2.18 -4.57 2.43
C VAL A 114 1.30 -4.74 1.20
N GLU A 115 1.43 -5.86 0.54
CA GLU A 115 0.71 -6.18 -0.69
C GLU A 115 -0.43 -7.17 -0.43
N SER A 116 -1.33 -7.30 -1.40
CA SER A 116 -2.43 -8.26 -1.38
C SER A 116 -3.41 -8.07 -0.21
N LEU A 117 -3.66 -6.83 0.21
CA LEU A 117 -4.67 -6.54 1.22
C LEU A 117 -6.08 -6.76 0.66
N ASP A 118 -6.94 -7.44 1.39
CA ASP A 118 -8.36 -7.44 1.11
C ASP A 118 -8.99 -6.18 1.73
N LEU A 119 -9.27 -5.19 0.88
CA LEU A 119 -9.91 -3.93 1.24
C LEU A 119 -11.36 -3.82 0.71
N ILE A 120 -11.96 -4.96 0.28
CA ILE A 120 -13.36 -4.99 -0.15
C ILE A 120 -14.25 -4.55 1.02
N GLY A 121 -15.18 -3.64 0.75
CA GLY A 121 -16.07 -3.08 1.78
C GLY A 121 -15.43 -2.08 2.74
N VAL A 122 -14.11 -1.85 2.68
CA VAL A 122 -13.44 -0.83 3.50
C VAL A 122 -13.61 0.55 2.86
N ALA A 123 -14.18 1.50 3.59
CA ALA A 123 -14.35 2.88 3.15
C ALA A 123 -13.10 3.72 3.47
N SER A 124 -12.93 4.85 2.77
CA SER A 124 -11.91 5.84 3.13
C SER A 124 -12.03 6.30 4.58
N GLY A 125 -10.91 6.56 5.22
CA GLY A 125 -10.85 7.09 6.59
C GLY A 125 -9.69 6.55 7.40
N ILE A 126 -9.70 6.86 8.69
CA ILE A 126 -8.66 6.44 9.63
C ILE A 126 -9.14 5.21 10.40
N TYR A 127 -8.26 4.24 10.54
CA TYR A 127 -8.47 2.97 11.24
C TYR A 127 -7.32 2.66 12.17
N GLN A 128 -7.56 1.82 13.15
CA GLN A 128 -6.50 1.04 13.80
C GLN A 128 -6.11 -0.08 12.84
N PHE A 129 -4.82 -0.35 12.76
CA PHE A 129 -4.23 -1.31 11.82
C PHE A 129 -3.18 -2.16 12.51
N VAL A 130 -3.18 -3.44 12.20
CA VAL A 130 -2.13 -4.38 12.55
C VAL A 130 -1.87 -5.35 11.40
N ALA A 131 -0.61 -5.56 11.06
CA ALA A 131 -0.17 -6.49 10.01
C ALA A 131 1.24 -7.01 10.32
N LEU A 132 1.42 -7.65 11.47
CA LEU A 132 2.74 -8.10 11.92
C LEU A 132 3.27 -9.22 11.03
N PRO A 133 4.45 -9.07 10.41
CA PRO A 133 5.05 -10.12 9.59
C PRO A 133 5.55 -11.28 10.45
N LEU A 134 5.52 -12.50 9.91
CA LEU A 134 6.18 -13.63 10.53
C LEU A 134 7.70 -13.38 10.61
N LYS A 135 8.31 -13.79 11.74
CA LYS A 135 9.75 -13.64 11.99
C LYS A 135 10.53 -14.73 11.25
N ILE A 136 10.77 -14.53 9.96
CA ILE A 136 11.52 -15.48 9.10
C ILE A 136 12.97 -15.01 9.03
N ALA A 137 13.89 -15.79 9.55
CA ALA A 137 15.31 -15.46 9.54
C ALA A 137 15.85 -15.41 8.10
N GLY A 138 16.53 -14.30 7.74
CA GLY A 138 17.10 -14.09 6.41
C GLY A 138 16.07 -13.84 5.29
N GLY A 139 14.78 -13.75 5.62
CA GLY A 139 13.76 -13.42 4.64
C GLY A 139 13.72 -11.93 4.32
N ASP A 140 13.43 -11.59 3.07
CA ASP A 140 13.17 -10.23 2.58
C ASP A 140 11.70 -9.82 2.78
N GLY A 141 10.77 -10.77 2.85
CA GLY A 141 9.37 -10.63 3.16
C GLY A 141 8.81 -11.75 4.02
N ALA A 142 7.56 -11.64 4.41
CA ALA A 142 6.85 -12.68 5.16
C ALA A 142 5.34 -12.56 4.97
N PRO A 143 4.59 -13.69 5.03
CA PRO A 143 3.15 -13.66 5.15
C PRO A 143 2.74 -12.94 6.43
N MET A 144 1.60 -12.24 6.36
CA MET A 144 1.00 -11.57 7.50
C MET A 144 -0.53 -11.62 7.44
N ARG A 145 -1.19 -11.49 8.57
CA ARG A 145 -2.62 -11.25 8.63
C ARG A 145 -2.85 -9.79 8.99
N ALA A 146 -3.41 -9.03 8.05
CA ALA A 146 -3.80 -7.65 8.28
C ALA A 146 -5.20 -7.56 8.88
N ILE A 147 -5.38 -6.67 9.85
CA ILE A 147 -6.68 -6.39 10.49
C ILE A 147 -6.83 -4.87 10.57
N LEU A 148 -8.04 -4.40 10.20
CA LEU A 148 -8.49 -3.03 10.38
C LEU A 148 -9.71 -3.00 11.29
N TRP A 149 -9.77 -2.01 12.20
CA TRP A 149 -10.98 -1.73 13.00
C TRP A 149 -11.12 -0.25 13.29
N ARG A 150 -12.33 0.17 13.60
CA ARG A 150 -12.65 1.49 14.15
C ARG A 150 -13.12 1.33 15.57
N GLU A 151 -12.83 2.32 16.40
CA GLU A 151 -13.44 2.47 17.74
C GLU A 151 -14.86 3.00 17.59
#